data_2c0f720fcfeebbb2f9be60c6ed6a4786
#
_entry.id   2c0f720fcfeebbb2f9be60c6ed6a4786
#
_cell.length_a   1.000
_cell.length_b   1.000
_cell.length_c   1.000
_cell.angle_alpha   90.00
_cell.angle_beta   90.00
_cell.angle_gamma   90.00
#
_symmetry.space_group_name_H-M   'P 1'
#
loop_
_entity.id
_entity.type
_entity.pdbx_description
1 polymer ?
#
loop_
_entity_poly.entity_id
_entity_poly.type
_entity_poly.pdbx_seq_one_letter_code
_entity_poly.pdbx_strand_id
1 'polypeptide(L)'
;ARRQRQMCIRDSIHHAPPNAIYTPFPEGTEGIALRRTMDEVWMPRLKEYKPELIMVSAGFDAHREEDQAQLLMVERDYAFLGRRLASCQSEIPECRGVVAVLEGGYNTSSLARSCAAFIHQLACSD
;
A
#
# COMPACT_ATOMS: atom_id res chain seq x y z
N ALA A 1 2.28 -9.87 21.07
CA ALA A 1 1.96 -9.46 19.69
C ALA A 1 2.02 -7.93 19.51
N ARG A 2 1.44 -7.14 20.44
CA ARG A 2 1.49 -5.66 20.36
C ARG A 2 2.89 -5.08 20.45
N ARG A 3 3.75 -5.63 21.31
CA ARG A 3 5.14 -5.17 21.46
C ARG A 3 5.98 -5.44 20.21
N GLN A 4 5.73 -6.56 19.55
CA GLN A 4 6.49 -6.94 18.35
C GLN A 4 6.15 -6.07 17.13
N ARG A 5 4.88 -5.67 16.95
CA ARG A 5 4.48 -4.75 15.88
C ARG A 5 5.05 -3.34 16.08
N GLN A 6 5.05 -2.84 17.32
CA GLN A 6 5.67 -1.53 17.62
C GLN A 6 7.19 -1.56 17.44
N MET A 7 7.85 -2.65 17.74
CA MET A 7 9.30 -2.82 17.53
C MET A 7 9.65 -2.83 16.05
N CYS A 8 8.93 -3.58 15.21
CA CYS A 8 9.19 -3.64 13.77
C CYS A 8 9.05 -2.26 13.10
N ILE A 9 8.07 -1.44 13.49
CA ILE A 9 7.85 -0.12 12.91
C ILE A 9 8.90 0.89 13.42
N ARG A 10 9.22 0.89 14.70
CA ARG A 10 10.21 1.82 15.31
C ARG A 10 11.64 1.53 14.87
N ASP A 11 12.02 0.27 14.86
CA ASP A 11 13.39 -0.11 14.51
C ASP A 11 13.66 0.10 13.01
N SER A 12 12.64 -0.06 12.17
CA SER A 12 12.74 0.18 10.73
C SER A 12 13.00 1.65 10.38
N ILE A 13 12.41 2.61 11.12
CA ILE A 13 12.58 4.04 10.86
C ILE A 13 14.00 4.50 11.16
N HIS A 14 14.66 3.91 12.16
CA HIS A 14 16.00 4.31 12.58
C HIS A 14 17.14 3.65 11.81
N HIS A 15 16.86 2.55 11.12
CA HIS A 15 17.86 1.73 10.42
C HIS A 15 17.45 1.43 8.97
N ALA A 16 16.78 2.39 8.31
CA ALA A 16 16.37 2.26 6.92
C ALA A 16 17.59 2.05 6.02
N PRO A 17 17.65 0.96 5.24
CA PRO A 17 18.67 0.83 4.23
C PRO A 17 18.53 1.93 3.16
N PRO A 18 19.63 2.29 2.46
CA PRO A 18 19.61 3.41 1.49
C PRO A 18 18.58 3.28 0.37
N ASN A 19 18.12 2.06 0.10
CA ASN A 19 17.10 1.75 -0.91
C ASN A 19 15.67 1.64 -0.36
N ALA A 20 15.45 1.97 0.91
CA ALA A 20 14.12 1.95 1.52
C ALA A 20 13.55 3.36 1.66
N ILE A 21 12.23 3.46 1.47
CA ILE A 21 11.47 4.69 1.65
C ILE A 21 10.40 4.41 2.70
N TYR A 22 10.44 5.14 3.80
CA TYR A 22 9.45 5.09 4.86
C TYR A 22 8.57 6.32 4.80
N THR A 23 7.27 6.08 4.78
CA THR A 23 6.24 7.13 4.74
C THR A 23 5.23 6.91 5.86
N PRO A 24 5.63 7.11 7.14
CA PRO A 24 4.73 6.93 8.27
C PRO A 24 3.63 7.99 8.25
N PHE A 25 2.41 7.57 8.60
CA PHE A 25 1.27 8.46 8.76
C PHE A 25 0.90 8.62 10.23
N PRO A 26 0.58 9.84 10.69
CA PRO A 26 0.01 10.05 12.00
C PRO A 26 -1.32 9.32 12.19
N GLU A 27 -1.67 9.01 13.43
CA GLU A 27 -3.00 8.50 13.77
C GLU A 27 -4.09 9.45 13.26
N GLY A 28 -5.19 8.89 12.74
CA GLY A 28 -6.30 9.65 12.18
C GLY A 28 -6.11 10.12 10.73
N THR A 29 -5.01 9.74 10.08
CA THR A 29 -4.76 10.09 8.67
C THR A 29 -5.79 9.44 7.75
N GLU A 30 -6.37 10.26 6.88
CA GLU A 30 -7.34 9.83 5.87
C GLU A 30 -6.67 9.42 4.55
N GLY A 31 -7.42 8.73 3.70
CA GLY A 31 -6.93 8.15 2.46
C GLY A 31 -6.38 9.15 1.43
N ILE A 32 -6.77 10.43 1.51
CA ILE A 32 -6.22 11.46 0.61
C ILE A 32 -4.70 11.59 0.78
N ALA A 33 -4.19 11.46 2.01
CA ALA A 33 -2.76 11.51 2.27
C ALA A 33 -2.03 10.30 1.65
N LEU A 34 -2.62 9.11 1.75
CA LEU A 34 -2.08 7.90 1.13
C LEU A 34 -2.03 8.03 -0.40
N ARG A 35 -3.13 8.49 -1.02
CA ARG A 35 -3.19 8.68 -2.47
C ARG A 35 -2.18 9.70 -2.96
N ARG A 36 -2.03 10.81 -2.23
CA ARG A 36 -1.01 11.81 -2.53
C ARG A 36 0.40 11.24 -2.40
N THR A 37 0.68 10.48 -1.35
CA THR A 37 1.98 9.83 -1.15
C THR A 37 2.29 8.85 -2.29
N MET A 38 1.31 8.08 -2.73
CA MET A 38 1.47 7.20 -3.89
C MET A 38 1.90 7.98 -5.13
N ASP A 39 1.22 9.08 -5.45
CA ASP A 39 1.50 9.86 -6.66
C ASP A 39 2.77 10.72 -6.56
N GLU A 40 3.02 11.34 -5.41
CA GLU A 40 4.10 12.32 -5.26
C GLU A 40 5.43 11.71 -4.78
N VAL A 41 5.38 10.55 -4.11
CA VAL A 41 6.58 9.91 -3.53
C VAL A 41 6.85 8.55 -4.16
N TRP A 42 5.91 7.60 -4.09
CA TRP A 42 6.18 6.23 -4.48
C TRP A 42 6.28 6.05 -6.00
N MET A 43 5.37 6.62 -6.77
CA MET A 43 5.41 6.49 -8.23
C MET A 43 6.66 7.11 -8.86
N PRO A 44 7.10 8.33 -8.48
CA PRO A 44 8.36 8.87 -8.99
C PRO A 44 9.58 7.99 -8.68
N ARG A 45 9.62 7.42 -7.47
CA ARG A 45 10.73 6.54 -7.07
C ARG A 45 10.70 5.20 -7.79
N LEU A 46 9.52 4.64 -8.03
CA LEU A 46 9.40 3.44 -8.86
C LEU A 46 9.87 3.68 -10.29
N LYS A 47 9.51 4.83 -10.87
CA LYS A 47 9.97 5.22 -12.21
C LYS A 47 11.49 5.42 -12.29
N GLU A 48 12.08 5.98 -11.26
CA GLU A 48 13.54 6.14 -11.16
C GLU A 48 14.24 4.79 -11.00
N TYR A 49 13.70 3.92 -10.14
CA TYR A 49 14.27 2.61 -9.85
C TYR A 49 14.12 1.61 -11.01
N LYS A 50 13.05 1.72 -11.79
CA LYS A 50 12.73 0.86 -12.95
C LYS A 50 12.67 -0.63 -12.60
N PRO A 51 11.80 -1.05 -11.66
CA PRO A 51 11.69 -2.44 -11.27
C PRO A 51 11.20 -3.31 -12.42
N GLU A 52 11.75 -4.51 -12.57
CA GLU A 52 11.22 -5.52 -13.49
C GLU A 52 10.00 -6.25 -12.93
N LEU A 53 9.90 -6.33 -11.60
CA LEU A 53 8.77 -6.92 -10.87
C LEU A 53 8.49 -6.09 -9.63
N ILE A 54 7.21 -5.81 -9.38
CA ILE A 54 6.74 -5.18 -8.14
C ILE A 54 6.06 -6.24 -7.28
N MET A 55 6.57 -6.42 -6.06
CA MET A 55 5.94 -7.28 -5.05
C MET A 55 5.29 -6.41 -3.99
N VAL A 56 4.03 -6.68 -3.71
CA VAL A 56 3.21 -5.89 -2.76
C VAL A 56 2.82 -6.76 -1.57
N SER A 57 3.28 -6.40 -0.39
CA SER A 57 2.70 -6.89 0.87
C SER A 57 1.43 -6.08 1.15
N ALA A 58 0.28 -6.63 0.75
CA ALA A 58 -0.99 -5.93 0.75
C ALA A 58 -1.71 -6.10 2.09
N GLY A 59 -1.59 -5.11 2.97
CA GLY A 59 -2.31 -5.03 4.23
C GLY A 59 -3.55 -4.13 4.13
N PHE A 60 -4.67 -4.59 4.68
CA PHE A 60 -5.95 -3.87 4.66
C PHE A 60 -6.40 -3.42 6.06
N ASP A 61 -5.52 -3.52 7.05
CA ASP A 61 -5.76 -3.16 8.45
C ASP A 61 -5.66 -1.66 8.73
N ALA A 62 -5.39 -0.84 7.73
CA ALA A 62 -5.51 0.61 7.79
C ALA A 62 -6.96 1.11 7.57
N HIS A 63 -7.91 0.22 7.28
CA HIS A 63 -9.30 0.57 7.08
C HIS A 63 -9.94 1.09 8.38
N ARG A 64 -10.76 2.12 8.26
CA ARG A 64 -11.40 2.78 9.43
C ARG A 64 -12.31 1.88 10.26
N GLU A 65 -12.78 0.76 9.69
CA GLU A 65 -13.64 -0.21 10.39
C GLU A 65 -12.85 -1.29 11.14
N GLU A 66 -11.53 -1.26 11.11
CA GLU A 66 -10.71 -2.14 11.94
C GLU A 66 -10.82 -1.76 13.42
N ASP A 67 -10.92 -2.75 14.32
CA ASP A 67 -11.10 -2.52 15.76
C ASP A 67 -9.96 -1.72 16.39
N GLN A 68 -8.77 -1.81 15.81
CA GLN A 68 -7.58 -1.10 16.27
C GLN A 68 -7.06 -0.13 15.20
N ALA A 69 -7.96 0.37 14.36
CA ALA A 69 -7.60 1.30 13.31
C ALA A 69 -6.94 2.56 13.88
N GLN A 70 -5.74 2.84 13.40
CA GLN A 70 -5.07 4.11 13.63
C GLN A 70 -5.22 5.05 12.42
N LEU A 71 -5.53 4.49 11.27
CA LEU A 71 -5.74 5.22 10.02
C LEU A 71 -7.21 5.11 9.59
N LEU A 72 -7.64 6.00 8.70
CA LEU A 72 -9.04 6.12 8.27
C LEU A 72 -9.19 5.84 6.76
N MET A 73 -8.53 4.77 6.28
CA MET A 73 -8.65 4.35 4.89
C MET A 73 -10.03 3.74 4.62
N VAL A 74 -10.47 3.82 3.38
CA VAL A 74 -11.71 3.22 2.88
C VAL A 74 -11.43 2.49 1.56
N GLU A 75 -12.41 1.77 1.04
CA GLU A 75 -12.27 0.92 -0.15
C GLU A 75 -11.71 1.66 -1.37
N ARG A 76 -12.13 2.91 -1.60
CA ARG A 76 -11.63 3.74 -2.72
C ARG A 76 -10.14 4.00 -2.67
N ASP A 77 -9.54 4.00 -1.48
CA ASP A 77 -8.11 4.22 -1.31
C ASP A 77 -7.32 3.00 -1.77
N TYR A 78 -7.81 1.81 -1.44
CA TYR A 78 -7.25 0.55 -1.92
C TYR A 78 -7.47 0.35 -3.41
N ALA A 79 -8.64 0.73 -3.94
CA ALA A 79 -8.90 0.76 -5.37
C ALA A 79 -7.90 1.67 -6.10
N PHE A 80 -7.64 2.85 -5.56
CA PHE A 80 -6.66 3.78 -6.11
C PHE A 80 -5.25 3.16 -6.14
N LEU A 81 -4.81 2.53 -5.05
CA LEU A 81 -3.51 1.83 -5.01
C LEU A 81 -3.43 0.73 -6.07
N GLY A 82 -4.47 -0.09 -6.20
CA GLY A 82 -4.53 -1.14 -7.22
C GLY A 82 -4.37 -0.59 -8.62
N ARG A 83 -5.10 0.47 -8.95
CA ARG A 83 -5.01 1.14 -10.25
C ARG A 83 -3.63 1.73 -10.52
N ARG A 84 -3.04 2.41 -9.53
CA ARG A 84 -1.70 3.01 -9.69
C ARG A 84 -0.61 1.96 -9.85
N LEU A 85 -0.72 0.84 -9.13
CA LEU A 85 0.21 -0.29 -9.29
C LEU A 85 0.06 -0.95 -10.67
N ALA A 86 -1.18 -1.12 -11.14
CA ALA A 86 -1.42 -1.63 -12.49
C ALA A 86 -0.80 -0.72 -13.56
N SER A 87 -0.91 0.60 -13.41
CA SER A 87 -0.32 1.57 -14.36
C SER A 87 1.21 1.49 -14.44
N CYS A 88 1.88 0.90 -13.44
CA CYS A 88 3.33 0.73 -13.49
C CYS A 88 3.80 -0.10 -14.70
N GLN A 89 3.00 -1.06 -15.17
CA GLN A 89 3.35 -1.87 -16.34
C GLN A 89 3.38 -1.05 -17.63
N SER A 90 2.58 -0.01 -17.73
CA SER A 90 2.57 0.91 -18.89
C SER A 90 3.50 2.10 -18.72
N GLU A 91 3.68 2.59 -17.50
CA GLU A 91 4.48 3.76 -17.20
C GLU A 91 5.97 3.46 -16.98
N ILE A 92 6.32 2.21 -16.68
CA ILE A 92 7.69 1.74 -16.46
C ILE A 92 7.97 0.61 -17.46
N PRO A 93 8.68 0.88 -18.56
CA PRO A 93 8.86 -0.09 -19.64
C PRO A 93 9.52 -1.42 -19.19
N GLU A 94 10.35 -1.36 -18.16
CA GLU A 94 11.02 -2.52 -17.58
C GLU A 94 10.09 -3.40 -16.73
N CYS A 95 8.97 -2.86 -16.25
CA CYS A 95 8.06 -3.55 -15.32
C CYS A 95 7.21 -4.60 -16.05
N ARG A 96 7.44 -5.87 -15.74
CA ARG A 96 6.76 -7.02 -16.36
C ARG A 96 5.53 -7.48 -15.60
N GLY A 97 5.38 -7.07 -14.34
CA GLY A 97 4.24 -7.49 -13.55
C GLY A 97 4.22 -6.95 -12.13
N VAL A 98 3.07 -7.13 -11.51
CA VAL A 98 2.82 -6.82 -10.11
C VAL A 98 2.25 -8.06 -9.44
N VAL A 99 2.83 -8.47 -8.32
CA VAL A 99 2.36 -9.59 -7.50
C VAL A 99 1.98 -9.05 -6.13
N ALA A 100 0.77 -9.32 -5.68
CA ALA A 100 0.31 -8.92 -4.36
C ALA A 100 0.06 -10.13 -3.46
N VAL A 101 0.51 -10.04 -2.22
CA VAL A 101 0.32 -11.07 -1.19
C VAL A 101 -0.43 -10.43 -0.02
N LEU A 102 -1.50 -11.08 0.42
CA LEU A 102 -2.28 -10.63 1.57
C LEU A 102 -1.45 -10.73 2.85
N GLU A 103 -1.37 -9.64 3.60
CA GLU A 103 -0.67 -9.57 4.88
C GLU A 103 -1.63 -9.34 6.05
N GLY A 104 -2.21 -8.14 6.19
CA GLY A 104 -3.08 -7.74 7.28
C GLY A 104 -4.50 -7.42 6.83
N GLY A 105 -5.39 -7.33 7.81
CA GLY A 105 -6.80 -7.07 7.65
C GLY A 105 -7.59 -8.08 8.50
N TYR A 106 -8.29 -7.60 9.53
CA TYR A 106 -8.85 -8.46 10.58
C TYR A 106 -10.35 -8.29 10.72
N ASN A 107 -10.91 -7.17 10.27
CA ASN A 107 -12.36 -7.04 10.07
C ASN A 107 -12.71 -7.68 8.72
N THR A 108 -13.38 -8.82 8.75
CA THR A 108 -13.65 -9.61 7.54
C THR A 108 -14.52 -8.89 6.52
N SER A 109 -15.43 -8.04 6.96
CA SER A 109 -16.30 -7.26 6.07
C SER A 109 -15.49 -6.19 5.32
N SER A 110 -14.74 -5.36 6.01
CA SER A 110 -13.91 -4.33 5.38
C SER A 110 -12.77 -4.93 4.56
N LEU A 111 -12.19 -6.04 5.02
CA LEU A 111 -11.17 -6.79 4.27
C LEU A 111 -11.71 -7.26 2.92
N ALA A 112 -12.87 -7.91 2.92
CA ALA A 112 -13.47 -8.43 1.69
C ALA A 112 -13.74 -7.31 0.66
N ARG A 113 -14.33 -6.19 1.10
CA ARG A 113 -14.64 -5.05 0.23
C ARG A 113 -13.37 -4.37 -0.29
N SER A 114 -12.39 -4.14 0.58
CA SER A 114 -11.14 -3.47 0.24
C SER A 114 -10.27 -4.31 -0.68
N CYS A 115 -10.17 -5.61 -0.39
CA CYS A 115 -9.44 -6.56 -1.22
C CYS A 115 -10.08 -6.68 -2.61
N ALA A 116 -11.41 -6.80 -2.68
CA ALA A 116 -12.12 -6.83 -3.96
C ALA A 116 -11.89 -5.55 -4.78
N ALA A 117 -11.97 -4.38 -4.14
CA ALA A 117 -11.73 -3.10 -4.79
C ALA A 117 -10.27 -2.98 -5.30
N PHE A 118 -9.31 -3.42 -4.52
CA PHE A 118 -7.90 -3.43 -4.90
C PHE A 118 -7.64 -4.37 -6.08
N ILE A 119 -8.10 -5.63 -6.00
CA ILE A 119 -7.88 -6.64 -7.04
C ILE A 119 -8.57 -6.23 -8.34
N HIS A 120 -9.80 -5.72 -8.27
CA HIS A 120 -10.52 -5.29 -9.45
C HIS A 120 -9.72 -4.25 -10.25
N GLN A 121 -9.18 -3.25 -9.58
CA GLN A 121 -8.38 -2.21 -10.23
C GLN A 121 -6.99 -2.71 -10.66
N LEU A 122 -6.41 -3.65 -9.92
CA LEU A 122 -5.11 -4.22 -10.28
C LEU A 122 -5.22 -5.11 -11.54
N ALA A 123 -6.32 -5.84 -11.68
CA ALA A 123 -6.55 -6.78 -12.79
C ALA A 123 -7.18 -6.13 -14.04
N CYS A 124 -7.95 -5.06 -13.87
CA CYS A 124 -8.64 -4.36 -14.96
C CYS A 124 -7.82 -3.14 -15.43
N SER A 125 -6.54 -3.34 -15.70
CA SER A 125 -5.76 -2.32 -16.39
C SER A 125 -6.04 -2.40 -17.88
N ASP A 126 -6.85 -1.46 -18.37
CA ASP A 126 -6.98 -1.18 -19.79
C ASP A 126 -5.70 -0.56 -20.37
#